data_4d16510b5cf6b1c6d8f4434f60728a7e
#
_entry.id   4d16510b5cf6b1c6d8f4434f60728a7e
#
_cell.length_a   1.000
_cell.length_b   1.000
_cell.length_c   1.000
_cell.angle_alpha   90.00
_cell.angle_beta   90.00
_cell.angle_gamma   90.00
#
_symmetry.space_group_name_H-M   'P 1'
#
loop_
_entity.id
_entity.type
_entity.pdbx_description
1 polymer ?
#
loop_
_entity_poly.entity_id
_entity_poly.type
_entity_poly.pdbx_seq_one_letter_code
_entity_poly.pdbx_strand_id
1 'polypeptide(L)'
;MKLIFEKSVPGRRCTILPPCDVDAVSLPESLRRETKPDLPQLSETDISRHYTELCHQVHGVNCGFYPLGSCTMKYNPRIDEEMAALPGFTSCHPLAPRESLAGMRHVLDTAREYLCEITGMDGMTFQPAAGAHGEFTGVLLIKQYHDARGDKKRTKIIVPDSAHGTNPATAAMCGYEVVNIASGPDGCVDLESLRSALGDDTAGLMLTNPNTVGIFDKNILEITRLVHEAGGLCYYDGANLNAVMGIVRPGDMGFDCIHMNLHKTFATPHGGGGPGAGAVGCKDFLIPYLPHSASAEEEGHIQVRSFMGNFLVVVRALTYLLTLGRQGIPEAAQNAVLNANYLQARLRGTYTPAYDRICMHEFVLDLSGLKKETGVSALDVAKSLIDEGIHPPTMYFPLIVHEALMLEPTETEGPEVLDHAAEVLRMLYRRAYDDPEAMHGAPHHMPIGRPDEVKAARHPVLRWKRA
;
A
#
# COMPACT_ATOMS: atom_id res chain seq x y z
N MET A 1 21.19 20.65 6.49
CA MET A 1 21.83 19.62 7.36
C MET A 1 23.04 19.04 6.64
N LYS A 2 24.14 18.70 7.38
CA LYS A 2 25.31 18.03 6.79
C LYS A 2 24.99 16.55 6.54
N LEU A 3 25.43 16.03 5.40
CA LEU A 3 25.36 14.60 5.13
C LEU A 3 26.32 13.84 6.07
N ILE A 4 26.05 12.55 6.27
CA ILE A 4 26.87 11.69 7.13
C ILE A 4 28.34 11.66 6.69
N PHE A 5 28.59 11.73 5.37
CA PHE A 5 29.93 11.78 4.78
C PHE A 5 30.66 13.10 5.11
N GLU A 6 29.92 14.21 5.23
CA GLU A 6 30.47 15.52 5.58
C GLU A 6 30.75 15.68 7.08
N LYS A 7 30.16 14.79 7.91
CA LYS A 7 30.40 14.69 9.36
C LYS A 7 31.61 13.80 9.69
N SER A 8 32.21 13.14 8.68
CA SER A 8 33.33 12.21 8.86
C SER A 8 34.58 12.90 9.41
N VAL A 9 35.18 12.31 10.43
CA VAL A 9 36.43 12.76 11.03
C VAL A 9 37.47 11.65 11.00
N PRO A 10 38.61 11.80 10.34
CA PRO A 10 39.62 10.77 10.26
C PRO A 10 40.02 10.23 11.64
N GLY A 11 40.07 8.91 11.76
CA GLY A 11 40.43 8.21 13.01
C GLY A 11 39.27 7.96 13.98
N ARG A 12 38.08 8.56 13.79
CA ARG A 12 36.90 8.19 14.59
C ARG A 12 36.44 6.79 14.24
N ARG A 13 36.04 6.03 15.27
CA ARG A 13 35.58 4.64 15.14
C ARG A 13 34.27 4.43 15.88
N CYS A 14 33.41 3.64 15.29
CA CYS A 14 32.28 3.01 15.93
C CYS A 14 32.47 1.51 15.76
N THR A 15 32.78 0.79 16.84
CA THR A 15 33.04 -0.65 16.79
C THR A 15 32.03 -1.33 17.69
N ILE A 16 30.96 -1.83 17.09
CA ILE A 16 29.87 -2.58 17.77
C ILE A 16 29.89 -4.07 17.37
N LEU A 17 30.70 -4.45 16.38
CA LEU A 17 30.82 -5.83 15.96
C LEU A 17 31.81 -6.58 16.88
N PRO A 18 31.49 -7.82 17.24
CA PRO A 18 32.43 -8.68 17.95
C PRO A 18 33.69 -8.93 17.08
N PRO A 19 34.81 -9.32 17.67
CA PRO A 19 35.98 -9.81 16.91
C PRO A 19 35.57 -10.96 15.99
N CYS A 20 36.22 -11.03 14.82
CA CYS A 20 36.02 -12.16 13.92
C CYS A 20 36.58 -13.44 14.60
N ASP A 21 35.74 -14.47 14.71
CA ASP A 21 36.06 -15.76 15.34
C ASP A 21 36.45 -16.85 14.32
N VAL A 22 36.57 -16.46 13.03
CA VAL A 22 37.02 -17.32 11.93
C VAL A 22 38.30 -16.76 11.33
N ASP A 23 39.13 -17.65 10.75
CA ASP A 23 40.36 -17.27 10.10
C ASP A 23 40.12 -16.37 8.91
N ALA A 24 40.93 -15.33 8.78
CA ALA A 24 40.87 -14.41 7.65
C ALA A 24 41.31 -15.09 6.36
N VAL A 25 40.40 -15.18 5.40
CA VAL A 25 40.74 -15.72 4.04
C VAL A 25 41.35 -14.61 3.20
N SER A 26 42.49 -14.88 2.61
CA SER A 26 43.16 -13.97 1.68
C SER A 26 42.52 -14.07 0.29
N LEU A 27 41.91 -12.98 -0.17
CA LEU A 27 41.40 -12.93 -1.54
C LEU A 27 42.55 -12.85 -2.55
N PRO A 28 42.43 -13.45 -3.76
CA PRO A 28 43.36 -13.23 -4.87
C PRO A 28 43.53 -11.72 -5.15
N GLU A 29 44.73 -11.33 -5.54
CA GLU A 29 45.08 -9.93 -5.76
C GLU A 29 44.20 -9.28 -6.84
N SER A 30 43.81 -10.03 -7.87
CA SER A 30 42.90 -9.60 -8.94
C SER A 30 41.47 -9.30 -8.47
N LEU A 31 41.06 -9.76 -7.29
CA LEU A 31 39.77 -9.51 -6.68
C LEU A 31 39.84 -8.45 -5.57
N ARG A 32 41.02 -8.00 -5.21
CA ARG A 32 41.17 -6.96 -4.18
C ARG A 32 40.95 -5.57 -4.75
N ARG A 33 40.38 -4.72 -3.93
CA ARG A 33 40.31 -3.31 -4.26
C ARG A 33 41.70 -2.67 -4.16
N GLU A 34 42.06 -1.84 -5.11
CA GLU A 34 43.31 -1.07 -5.06
C GLU A 34 43.27 0.00 -3.96
N THR A 35 42.09 0.57 -3.73
CA THR A 35 41.87 1.61 -2.72
C THR A 35 40.80 1.21 -1.71
N LYS A 36 40.96 1.64 -0.46
CA LYS A 36 39.91 1.44 0.57
C LYS A 36 38.65 2.21 0.18
N PRO A 37 37.45 1.66 0.49
CA PRO A 37 36.20 2.39 0.29
C PRO A 37 36.23 3.68 1.12
N ASP A 38 35.78 4.80 0.54
CA ASP A 38 35.65 6.09 1.23
C ASP A 38 34.36 6.10 2.11
N LEU A 39 34.42 5.33 3.19
CA LEU A 39 33.34 5.26 4.17
C LEU A 39 33.52 6.34 5.24
N PRO A 40 32.42 6.93 5.76
CA PRO A 40 32.52 7.93 6.82
C PRO A 40 33.07 7.32 8.11
N GLN A 41 33.97 8.05 8.76
CA GLN A 41 34.57 7.71 10.05
C GLN A 41 33.89 8.51 11.15
N LEU A 42 33.02 7.86 11.94
CA LEU A 42 32.14 8.49 12.92
C LEU A 42 32.16 7.70 14.23
N SER A 43 31.82 8.35 15.32
CA SER A 43 31.49 7.67 16.56
C SER A 43 30.02 7.20 16.57
N GLU A 44 29.68 6.30 17.47
CA GLU A 44 28.28 5.86 17.71
C GLU A 44 27.39 7.07 18.01
N THR A 45 27.88 7.99 18.83
CA THR A 45 27.15 9.22 19.19
C THR A 45 26.88 10.11 17.96
N ASP A 46 27.86 10.25 17.06
CA ASP A 46 27.65 11.02 15.81
C ASP A 46 26.57 10.40 14.94
N ILE A 47 26.57 9.08 14.83
CA ILE A 47 25.59 8.32 14.05
C ILE A 47 24.20 8.47 14.69
N SER A 48 24.09 8.22 15.99
CA SER A 48 22.82 8.33 16.72
C SER A 48 22.19 9.71 16.57
N ARG A 49 23.00 10.77 16.82
CA ARG A 49 22.52 12.15 16.67
C ARG A 49 22.12 12.51 15.24
N HIS A 50 22.86 12.02 14.25
CA HIS A 50 22.54 12.28 12.84
C HIS A 50 21.17 11.70 12.45
N TYR A 51 20.92 10.45 12.79
CA TYR A 51 19.65 9.81 12.45
C TYR A 51 18.48 10.28 13.31
N THR A 52 18.73 10.66 14.57
CA THR A 52 17.71 11.32 15.41
C THR A 52 17.29 12.67 14.82
N GLU A 53 18.27 13.48 14.36
CA GLU A 53 18.01 14.74 13.68
C GLU A 53 17.18 14.54 12.40
N LEU A 54 17.51 13.50 11.60
CA LEU A 54 16.72 13.13 10.42
C LEU A 54 15.29 12.73 10.77
N CYS A 55 15.10 11.89 11.81
CA CYS A 55 13.77 11.47 12.24
C CYS A 55 12.89 12.66 12.64
N HIS A 56 13.47 13.70 13.26
CA HIS A 56 12.71 14.90 13.63
C HIS A 56 12.29 15.77 12.42
N GLN A 57 12.90 15.56 11.24
CA GLN A 57 12.57 16.30 10.02
C GLN A 57 11.60 15.53 9.11
N VAL A 58 11.24 14.31 9.45
CA VAL A 58 10.35 13.47 8.66
C VAL A 58 8.98 13.42 9.32
N HIS A 59 7.94 13.74 8.56
CA HIS A 59 6.56 13.57 9.02
C HIS A 59 6.16 12.09 8.98
N GLY A 60 5.58 11.60 10.05
CA GLY A 60 5.05 10.25 10.17
C GLY A 60 3.71 10.25 10.87
N VAL A 61 3.02 9.12 10.90
CA VAL A 61 1.70 8.94 11.54
C VAL A 61 1.68 9.41 13.00
N ASN A 62 2.82 9.30 13.70
CA ASN A 62 2.96 9.75 15.10
C ASN A 62 3.27 11.25 15.24
N CYS A 63 3.49 11.97 14.13
CA CYS A 63 3.81 13.40 14.15
C CYS A 63 2.58 14.29 13.91
N GLY A 64 1.56 13.78 13.22
CA GLY A 64 0.36 14.52 12.88
C GLY A 64 -0.49 13.81 11.84
N PHE A 65 -1.49 14.52 11.34
CA PHE A 65 -2.46 13.98 10.37
C PHE A 65 -1.79 13.55 9.06
N TYR A 66 -2.12 12.35 8.61
CA TYR A 66 -1.51 11.69 7.45
C TYR A 66 -2.59 11.16 6.49
N PRO A 67 -3.34 12.03 5.79
CA PRO A 67 -4.51 11.64 5.00
C PRO A 67 -4.16 11.13 3.59
N LEU A 68 -3.12 10.35 3.44
CA LEU A 68 -2.66 9.87 2.13
C LEU A 68 -3.65 8.84 1.57
N GLY A 69 -4.46 9.26 0.60
CA GLY A 69 -5.49 8.43 -0.02
C GLY A 69 -4.93 7.17 -0.70
N SER A 70 -5.70 6.10 -0.66
CA SER A 70 -5.36 4.76 -1.15
C SER A 70 -4.18 4.08 -0.44
N CYS A 71 -3.72 4.62 0.69
CA CYS A 71 -2.57 4.12 1.46
C CYS A 71 -2.90 3.69 2.88
N THR A 72 -4.06 4.05 3.41
CA THR A 72 -4.52 3.70 4.77
C THR A 72 -3.43 3.92 5.82
N MET A 73 -2.97 5.18 5.94
CA MET A 73 -1.90 5.56 6.87
C MET A 73 -2.45 5.74 8.28
N LYS A 74 -2.86 4.65 8.91
CA LYS A 74 -3.38 4.65 10.27
C LYS A 74 -2.30 4.43 11.33
N TYR A 75 -2.60 4.80 12.56
CA TYR A 75 -1.75 4.50 13.71
C TYR A 75 -1.48 3.00 13.83
N ASN A 76 -0.23 2.64 14.07
CA ASN A 76 0.16 1.26 14.34
C ASN A 76 0.25 1.04 15.86
N PRO A 77 -0.57 0.17 16.47
CA PRO A 77 -0.56 -0.06 17.91
C PRO A 77 0.81 -0.53 18.42
N ARG A 78 1.25 0.01 19.55
CA ARG A 78 2.57 -0.35 20.15
C ARG A 78 2.66 -1.80 20.55
N ILE A 79 1.53 -2.39 20.95
CA ILE A 79 1.46 -3.82 21.30
C ILE A 79 1.88 -4.72 20.14
N ASP A 80 1.62 -4.30 18.89
CA ASP A 80 1.99 -5.07 17.69
C ASP A 80 3.52 -5.20 17.58
N GLU A 81 4.26 -4.12 17.90
CA GLU A 81 5.72 -4.12 17.92
C GLU A 81 6.27 -4.94 19.08
N GLU A 82 5.65 -4.84 20.25
CA GLU A 82 6.07 -5.62 21.44
C GLU A 82 5.91 -7.12 21.19
N MET A 83 4.80 -7.54 20.61
CA MET A 83 4.57 -8.95 20.26
C MET A 83 5.52 -9.43 19.17
N ALA A 84 5.75 -8.65 18.13
CA ALA A 84 6.68 -9.01 17.07
C ALA A 84 8.14 -9.09 17.55
N ALA A 85 8.50 -8.38 18.62
CA ALA A 85 9.84 -8.38 19.20
C ALA A 85 10.12 -9.56 20.14
N LEU A 86 9.14 -10.41 20.44
CA LEU A 86 9.32 -11.56 21.34
C LEU A 86 10.42 -12.50 20.81
N PRO A 87 11.36 -12.95 21.68
CA PRO A 87 12.47 -13.82 21.26
C PRO A 87 12.04 -15.11 20.55
N GLY A 88 10.88 -15.67 20.94
CA GLY A 88 10.31 -16.86 20.30
C GLY A 88 9.96 -16.66 18.81
N PHE A 89 9.76 -15.41 18.37
CA PHE A 89 9.49 -15.07 16.99
C PHE A 89 10.74 -14.55 16.26
N THR A 90 11.56 -13.74 16.92
CA THR A 90 12.72 -13.09 16.28
C THR A 90 13.93 -14.02 16.14
N SER A 91 14.06 -15.03 17.00
CA SER A 91 15.18 -15.97 16.99
C SER A 91 14.91 -17.27 16.23
N CYS A 92 13.79 -17.37 15.52
CA CYS A 92 13.39 -18.56 14.79
C CYS A 92 13.69 -18.40 13.31
N HIS A 93 14.45 -19.34 12.72
CA HIS A 93 14.74 -19.34 11.28
C HIS A 93 13.73 -20.22 10.53
N PRO A 94 13.13 -19.76 9.41
CA PRO A 94 12.07 -20.53 8.70
C PRO A 94 12.54 -21.88 8.14
N LEU A 95 13.84 -22.11 7.97
CA LEU A 95 14.43 -23.40 7.57
C LEU A 95 14.92 -24.25 8.75
N ALA A 96 14.58 -23.88 10.00
CA ALA A 96 14.83 -24.72 11.16
C ALA A 96 14.00 -26.02 11.09
N PRO A 97 14.37 -27.07 11.86
CA PRO A 97 13.59 -28.30 11.89
C PRO A 97 12.10 -28.05 12.19
N ARG A 98 11.21 -28.79 11.52
CA ARG A 98 9.77 -28.59 11.55
C ARG A 98 9.20 -28.54 12.98
N GLU A 99 9.76 -29.36 13.86
CA GLU A 99 9.33 -29.48 15.27
C GLU A 99 9.59 -28.18 16.05
N SER A 100 10.67 -27.44 15.72
CA SER A 100 10.99 -26.15 16.35
C SER A 100 10.17 -25.00 15.81
N LEU A 101 9.43 -25.17 14.71
CA LEU A 101 8.59 -24.17 14.04
C LEU A 101 7.10 -24.25 14.43
N ALA A 102 6.72 -25.08 15.40
CA ALA A 102 5.31 -25.29 15.75
C ALA A 102 4.60 -23.99 16.14
N GLY A 103 5.23 -23.12 16.93
CA GLY A 103 4.66 -21.82 17.30
C GLY A 103 4.52 -20.86 16.12
N MET A 104 5.52 -20.79 15.23
CA MET A 104 5.46 -19.98 14.01
C MET A 104 4.31 -20.45 13.09
N ARG A 105 4.17 -21.76 12.92
CA ARG A 105 3.08 -22.33 12.11
C ARG A 105 1.72 -22.03 12.72
N HIS A 106 1.58 -22.15 14.02
CA HIS A 106 0.34 -21.82 14.72
C HIS A 106 -0.08 -20.37 14.50
N VAL A 107 0.86 -19.42 14.56
CA VAL A 107 0.59 -18.01 14.24
C VAL A 107 0.11 -17.84 12.80
N LEU A 108 0.78 -18.47 11.83
CA LEU A 108 0.38 -18.39 10.42
C LEU A 108 -0.98 -19.02 10.17
N ASP A 109 -1.27 -20.16 10.79
CA ASP A 109 -2.55 -20.87 10.64
C ASP A 109 -3.70 -20.07 11.26
N THR A 110 -3.49 -19.47 12.45
CA THR A 110 -4.48 -18.60 13.09
C THR A 110 -4.73 -17.33 12.27
N ALA A 111 -3.66 -16.70 11.75
CA ALA A 111 -3.79 -15.54 10.88
C ALA A 111 -4.56 -15.89 9.59
N ARG A 112 -4.28 -17.06 9.01
CA ARG A 112 -5.02 -17.57 7.84
C ARG A 112 -6.50 -17.75 8.13
N GLU A 113 -6.84 -18.41 9.23
CA GLU A 113 -8.21 -18.65 9.66
C GLU A 113 -8.99 -17.33 9.78
N TYR A 114 -8.44 -16.35 10.49
CA TYR A 114 -9.11 -15.06 10.70
C TYR A 114 -9.23 -14.23 9.42
N LEU A 115 -8.20 -14.22 8.59
CA LEU A 115 -8.26 -13.49 7.33
C LEU A 115 -9.19 -14.18 6.31
N CYS A 116 -9.25 -15.49 6.30
CA CYS A 116 -10.23 -16.22 5.50
C CYS A 116 -11.67 -15.92 5.95
N GLU A 117 -11.94 -15.88 7.26
CA GLU A 117 -13.25 -15.48 7.79
C GLU A 117 -13.62 -14.05 7.40
N ILE A 118 -12.70 -13.09 7.53
CA ILE A 118 -12.92 -11.68 7.18
C ILE A 118 -13.21 -11.51 5.68
N THR A 119 -12.57 -12.31 4.83
CA THR A 119 -12.63 -12.14 3.37
C THR A 119 -13.61 -13.08 2.67
N GLY A 120 -14.07 -14.13 3.35
CA GLY A 120 -14.88 -15.19 2.74
C GLY A 120 -14.08 -16.07 1.77
N MET A 121 -12.76 -16.16 1.95
CA MET A 121 -11.87 -17.06 1.21
C MET A 121 -11.67 -18.38 1.96
N ASP A 122 -11.22 -19.43 1.25
CA ASP A 122 -11.08 -20.77 1.78
C ASP A 122 -9.62 -21.16 2.03
N GLY A 123 -8.68 -20.48 1.37
CA GLY A 123 -7.24 -20.66 1.55
C GLY A 123 -6.47 -19.37 1.41
N MET A 124 -5.22 -19.33 1.97
CA MET A 124 -4.42 -18.11 1.97
C MET A 124 -2.92 -18.38 2.04
N THR A 125 -2.13 -17.54 1.36
CA THR A 125 -0.66 -17.46 1.47
C THR A 125 -0.20 -16.11 1.94
N PHE A 126 0.94 -16.07 2.68
CA PHE A 126 1.59 -14.84 3.14
C PHE A 126 2.91 -14.56 2.40
N GLN A 127 3.20 -15.29 1.33
CA GLN A 127 4.45 -15.13 0.59
C GLN A 127 4.62 -13.74 -0.06
N PRO A 128 3.58 -13.07 -0.59
CA PRO A 128 3.77 -11.80 -1.27
C PRO A 128 4.42 -10.73 -0.39
N ALA A 129 5.36 -9.96 -0.96
CA ALA A 129 6.11 -8.95 -0.25
C ALA A 129 5.32 -7.66 0.03
N ALA A 130 4.33 -7.38 -0.82
CA ALA A 130 3.53 -6.15 -0.78
C ALA A 130 2.28 -6.30 -1.68
N GLY A 131 1.50 -5.20 -1.86
CA GLY A 131 0.28 -5.18 -2.67
C GLY A 131 0.51 -5.61 -4.12
N ALA A 132 1.37 -4.92 -4.85
CA ALA A 132 1.66 -5.26 -6.26
C ALA A 132 2.16 -6.71 -6.45
N HIS A 133 2.89 -7.25 -5.48
CA HIS A 133 3.30 -8.65 -5.49
C HIS A 133 2.12 -9.59 -5.15
N GLY A 134 1.18 -9.14 -4.34
CA GLY A 134 -0.10 -9.82 -4.09
C GLY A 134 -1.00 -9.82 -5.33
N GLU A 135 -1.09 -8.69 -6.03
CA GLU A 135 -1.77 -8.61 -7.34
C GLU A 135 -1.20 -9.63 -8.32
N PHE A 136 0.13 -9.62 -8.49
CA PHE A 136 0.83 -10.58 -9.34
C PHE A 136 0.51 -12.02 -8.96
N THR A 137 0.53 -12.34 -7.68
CA THR A 137 0.21 -13.68 -7.19
C THR A 137 -1.24 -14.06 -7.49
N GLY A 138 -2.22 -13.15 -7.25
CA GLY A 138 -3.62 -13.39 -7.55
C GLY A 138 -3.89 -13.64 -9.03
N VAL A 139 -3.28 -12.83 -9.92
CA VAL A 139 -3.39 -13.04 -11.38
C VAL A 139 -2.69 -14.33 -11.83
N LEU A 140 -1.60 -14.73 -11.17
CA LEU A 140 -0.97 -16.04 -11.42
C LEU A 140 -1.89 -17.20 -11.05
N LEU A 141 -2.70 -17.10 -9.98
CA LEU A 141 -3.70 -18.14 -9.66
C LEU A 141 -4.71 -18.30 -10.80
N ILE A 142 -5.21 -17.18 -11.33
CA ILE A 142 -6.11 -17.18 -12.49
C ILE A 142 -5.44 -17.84 -13.70
N LYS A 143 -4.19 -17.47 -13.98
CA LYS A 143 -3.42 -18.04 -15.09
C LYS A 143 -3.24 -19.54 -14.97
N GLN A 144 -2.80 -20.02 -13.81
CA GLN A 144 -2.59 -21.44 -13.56
C GLN A 144 -3.88 -22.24 -13.65
N TYR A 145 -4.97 -21.69 -13.16
CA TYR A 145 -6.29 -22.32 -13.27
C TYR A 145 -6.69 -22.56 -14.73
N HIS A 146 -6.54 -21.54 -15.61
CA HIS A 146 -6.85 -21.69 -17.03
C HIS A 146 -5.85 -22.59 -17.74
N ASP A 147 -4.56 -22.47 -17.45
CA ASP A 147 -3.49 -23.31 -18.04
C ASP A 147 -3.69 -24.80 -17.69
N ALA A 148 -4.00 -25.13 -16.44
CA ALA A 148 -4.24 -26.50 -15.99
C ALA A 148 -5.45 -27.15 -16.67
N ARG A 149 -6.43 -26.35 -17.10
CA ARG A 149 -7.61 -26.79 -17.85
C ARG A 149 -7.38 -26.85 -19.36
N GLY A 150 -6.20 -26.41 -19.83
CA GLY A 150 -5.89 -26.30 -21.24
C GLY A 150 -6.67 -25.20 -21.99
N ASP A 151 -7.26 -24.24 -21.29
CA ASP A 151 -8.07 -23.16 -21.85
C ASP A 151 -7.21 -22.00 -22.34
N LYS A 152 -6.46 -22.25 -23.43
CA LYS A 152 -5.49 -21.30 -24.00
C LYS A 152 -6.09 -20.06 -24.66
N LYS A 153 -7.41 -20.02 -24.84
CA LYS A 153 -8.10 -18.87 -25.41
C LYS A 153 -8.39 -17.75 -24.40
N ARG A 154 -8.20 -18.00 -23.11
CA ARG A 154 -8.37 -17.02 -22.04
C ARG A 154 -7.16 -16.09 -21.98
N THR A 155 -7.20 -15.03 -22.80
CA THR A 155 -6.04 -14.18 -23.06
C THR A 155 -6.17 -12.75 -22.54
N LYS A 156 -7.38 -12.33 -22.10
CA LYS A 156 -7.60 -10.96 -21.64
C LYS A 156 -8.06 -10.86 -20.19
N ILE A 157 -7.58 -9.80 -19.54
CA ILE A 157 -8.07 -9.33 -18.22
C ILE A 157 -8.77 -7.99 -18.41
N ILE A 158 -9.97 -7.89 -17.83
CA ILE A 158 -10.76 -6.65 -17.85
C ILE A 158 -10.37 -5.84 -16.60
N VAL A 159 -10.19 -4.52 -16.76
CA VAL A 159 -9.80 -3.59 -15.68
C VAL A 159 -10.60 -2.30 -15.82
N PRO A 160 -11.30 -1.80 -14.78
CA PRO A 160 -11.95 -0.50 -14.81
C PRO A 160 -10.94 0.66 -14.93
N ASP A 161 -11.34 1.76 -15.56
CA ASP A 161 -10.53 2.99 -15.71
C ASP A 161 -10.22 3.69 -14.39
N SER A 162 -11.01 3.42 -13.35
CA SER A 162 -10.77 3.85 -11.98
C SER A 162 -9.76 2.99 -11.21
N ALA A 163 -9.28 1.87 -11.78
CA ALA A 163 -8.35 0.97 -11.09
C ALA A 163 -7.00 1.62 -10.83
N HIS A 164 -6.29 1.13 -9.81
CA HIS A 164 -4.91 1.51 -9.57
C HIS A 164 -4.02 1.11 -10.76
N GLY A 165 -3.07 1.97 -11.13
CA GLY A 165 -2.19 1.73 -12.29
C GLY A 165 -1.36 0.44 -12.25
N THR A 166 -1.20 -0.17 -11.08
CA THR A 166 -0.54 -1.48 -10.94
C THR A 166 -1.38 -2.64 -11.46
N ASN A 167 -2.72 -2.54 -11.46
CA ASN A 167 -3.60 -3.63 -11.93
C ASN A 167 -3.35 -3.96 -13.42
N PRO A 168 -3.45 -2.99 -14.36
CA PRO A 168 -3.16 -3.27 -15.75
C PRO A 168 -1.69 -3.69 -15.99
N ALA A 169 -0.74 -3.10 -15.24
CA ALA A 169 0.66 -3.47 -15.33
C ALA A 169 0.90 -4.93 -14.91
N THR A 170 0.25 -5.38 -13.85
CA THR A 170 0.32 -6.76 -13.36
C THR A 170 -0.29 -7.74 -14.35
N ALA A 171 -1.47 -7.44 -14.91
CA ALA A 171 -2.10 -8.28 -15.94
C ALA A 171 -1.19 -8.44 -17.15
N ALA A 172 -0.59 -7.35 -17.65
CA ALA A 172 0.37 -7.38 -18.76
C ALA A 172 1.62 -8.19 -18.42
N MET A 173 2.16 -8.06 -17.19
CA MET A 173 3.32 -8.83 -16.74
C MET A 173 3.03 -10.34 -16.69
N CYS A 174 1.80 -10.75 -16.40
CA CYS A 174 1.35 -12.14 -16.46
C CYS A 174 1.08 -12.64 -17.88
N GLY A 175 1.23 -11.79 -18.89
CA GLY A 175 1.06 -12.12 -20.31
C GLY A 175 -0.36 -12.01 -20.83
N TYR A 176 -1.24 -11.29 -20.11
CA TYR A 176 -2.60 -11.01 -20.55
C TYR A 176 -2.70 -9.69 -21.33
N GLU A 177 -3.62 -9.64 -22.26
CA GLU A 177 -4.12 -8.41 -22.85
C GLU A 177 -5.00 -7.68 -21.83
N VAL A 178 -4.82 -6.37 -21.70
CA VAL A 178 -5.61 -5.54 -20.78
C VAL A 178 -6.72 -4.84 -21.57
N VAL A 179 -7.95 -5.07 -21.15
CA VAL A 179 -9.13 -4.39 -21.70
C VAL A 179 -9.70 -3.45 -20.64
N ASN A 180 -9.58 -2.15 -20.89
CA ASN A 180 -10.15 -1.14 -20.01
C ASN A 180 -11.64 -0.96 -20.26
N ILE A 181 -12.41 -0.86 -19.19
CA ILE A 181 -13.84 -0.53 -19.22
C ILE A 181 -14.10 0.80 -18.52
N ALA A 182 -15.09 1.54 -18.99
CA ALA A 182 -15.42 2.85 -18.45
C ALA A 182 -16.18 2.77 -17.13
N SER A 183 -15.99 3.81 -16.32
CA SER A 183 -16.87 4.11 -15.17
C SER A 183 -18.06 4.95 -15.64
N GLY A 184 -19.22 4.69 -15.05
CA GLY A 184 -20.42 5.50 -15.24
C GLY A 184 -20.34 6.86 -14.52
N PRO A 185 -21.32 7.74 -14.75
CA PRO A 185 -21.36 9.07 -14.13
C PRO A 185 -21.53 9.01 -12.61
N ASP A 186 -21.93 7.88 -12.06
CA ASP A 186 -22.03 7.63 -10.63
C ASP A 186 -20.74 7.05 -10.02
N GLY A 187 -19.68 6.91 -10.81
CA GLY A 187 -18.38 6.36 -10.41
C GLY A 187 -18.35 4.83 -10.26
N CYS A 188 -19.44 4.13 -10.55
CA CYS A 188 -19.50 2.67 -10.60
C CYS A 188 -19.06 2.14 -11.98
N VAL A 189 -18.82 0.85 -12.11
CA VAL A 189 -18.56 0.20 -13.41
C VAL A 189 -19.76 0.36 -14.33
N ASP A 190 -19.53 0.80 -15.55
CA ASP A 190 -20.55 0.80 -16.60
C ASP A 190 -20.83 -0.63 -17.06
N LEU A 191 -22.03 -1.13 -16.77
CA LEU A 191 -22.40 -2.52 -17.09
C LEU A 191 -22.47 -2.80 -18.61
N GLU A 192 -22.80 -1.83 -19.42
CA GLU A 192 -22.82 -2.01 -20.89
C GLU A 192 -21.39 -2.09 -21.44
N SER A 193 -20.49 -1.26 -20.92
CA SER A 193 -19.07 -1.35 -21.22
C SER A 193 -18.50 -2.73 -20.82
N LEU A 194 -18.85 -3.21 -19.61
CA LEU A 194 -18.47 -4.55 -19.17
C LEU A 194 -19.02 -5.64 -20.10
N ARG A 195 -20.34 -5.64 -20.40
CA ARG A 195 -20.96 -6.63 -21.29
C ARG A 195 -20.30 -6.69 -22.65
N SER A 196 -19.95 -5.52 -23.20
CA SER A 196 -19.30 -5.41 -24.52
C SER A 196 -17.87 -5.94 -24.51
N ALA A 197 -17.19 -5.89 -23.35
CA ALA A 197 -15.83 -6.38 -23.19
C ALA A 197 -15.73 -7.89 -22.91
N LEU A 198 -16.82 -8.51 -22.43
CA LEU A 198 -16.85 -9.93 -22.10
C LEU A 198 -16.90 -10.83 -23.33
N GLY A 199 -16.20 -11.94 -23.30
CA GLY A 199 -16.16 -12.95 -24.36
C GLY A 199 -15.57 -14.28 -23.89
N ASP A 200 -15.47 -15.25 -24.78
CA ASP A 200 -14.88 -16.57 -24.50
C ASP A 200 -13.34 -16.51 -24.34
N ASP A 201 -12.74 -15.38 -24.61
CA ASP A 201 -11.33 -15.02 -24.40
C ASP A 201 -11.06 -14.32 -23.05
N THR A 202 -12.11 -14.04 -22.25
CA THR A 202 -11.99 -13.40 -20.96
C THR A 202 -11.39 -14.36 -19.92
N ALA A 203 -10.17 -14.08 -19.44
CA ALA A 203 -9.53 -14.81 -18.34
C ALA A 203 -10.06 -14.36 -16.97
N GLY A 204 -10.30 -13.05 -16.81
CA GLY A 204 -10.84 -12.53 -15.55
C GLY A 204 -11.04 -11.02 -15.54
N LEU A 205 -11.50 -10.55 -14.40
CA LEU A 205 -11.67 -9.14 -14.05
C LEU A 205 -10.82 -8.82 -12.82
N MET A 206 -10.08 -7.70 -12.85
CA MET A 206 -9.45 -7.11 -11.67
C MET A 206 -10.27 -5.91 -11.21
N LEU A 207 -10.76 -5.94 -9.98
CA LEU A 207 -11.64 -4.89 -9.43
C LEU A 207 -11.28 -4.56 -7.99
N THR A 208 -11.31 -3.29 -7.67
CA THR A 208 -11.25 -2.75 -6.30
C THR A 208 -12.66 -2.33 -5.87
N ASN A 209 -13.14 -2.80 -4.73
CA ASN A 209 -14.45 -2.39 -4.20
C ASN A 209 -14.42 -2.23 -2.67
N PRO A 210 -14.50 -0.99 -2.11
CA PRO A 210 -14.73 0.28 -2.82
C PRO A 210 -13.59 0.63 -3.80
N ASN A 211 -13.95 1.34 -4.85
CA ASN A 211 -12.98 1.76 -5.86
C ASN A 211 -12.13 2.96 -5.39
N THR A 212 -11.17 3.38 -6.21
CA THR A 212 -10.22 4.45 -5.87
C THR A 212 -10.82 5.86 -5.81
N VAL A 213 -12.07 6.04 -6.20
CA VAL A 213 -12.81 7.31 -5.96
C VAL A 213 -13.66 7.25 -4.69
N GLY A 214 -13.48 6.21 -3.88
CA GLY A 214 -14.17 6.04 -2.58
C GLY A 214 -15.62 5.56 -2.71
N ILE A 215 -16.00 4.89 -3.79
CA ILE A 215 -17.37 4.46 -4.04
C ILE A 215 -17.48 2.93 -4.00
N PHE A 216 -18.45 2.43 -3.24
CA PHE A 216 -18.83 1.01 -3.28
C PHE A 216 -19.73 0.77 -4.50
N ASP A 217 -19.35 -0.17 -5.37
CA ASP A 217 -20.14 -0.52 -6.53
C ASP A 217 -21.36 -1.34 -6.12
N LYS A 218 -22.53 -0.74 -6.28
CA LYS A 218 -23.82 -1.36 -5.95
C LYS A 218 -24.17 -2.55 -6.83
N ASN A 219 -23.56 -2.66 -8.02
CA ASN A 219 -23.83 -3.70 -9.00
C ASN A 219 -22.87 -4.89 -8.88
N ILE A 220 -22.09 -4.98 -7.79
CA ILE A 220 -21.01 -5.94 -7.67
C ILE A 220 -21.44 -7.39 -7.94
N LEU A 221 -22.60 -7.80 -7.46
CA LEU A 221 -23.12 -9.16 -7.69
C LEU A 221 -23.43 -9.44 -9.17
N GLU A 222 -23.92 -8.44 -9.89
CA GLU A 222 -24.16 -8.54 -11.33
C GLU A 222 -22.82 -8.57 -12.10
N ILE A 223 -21.85 -7.76 -11.70
CA ILE A 223 -20.53 -7.71 -12.32
C ILE A 223 -19.86 -9.09 -12.23
N THR A 224 -19.76 -9.67 -11.02
CA THR A 224 -19.11 -10.97 -10.82
C THR A 224 -19.85 -12.10 -11.54
N ARG A 225 -21.18 -12.08 -11.51
CA ARG A 225 -22.02 -13.03 -12.25
C ARG A 225 -21.74 -13.01 -13.76
N LEU A 226 -21.68 -11.82 -14.36
CA LEU A 226 -21.39 -11.66 -15.79
C LEU A 226 -20.01 -12.19 -16.17
N VAL A 227 -19.00 -11.94 -15.35
CA VAL A 227 -17.64 -12.45 -15.59
C VAL A 227 -17.61 -13.97 -15.50
N HIS A 228 -18.27 -14.56 -14.51
CA HIS A 228 -18.36 -16.02 -14.36
C HIS A 228 -19.12 -16.67 -15.50
N GLU A 229 -20.22 -16.08 -15.97
CA GLU A 229 -20.96 -16.57 -17.13
C GLU A 229 -20.13 -16.58 -18.42
N ALA A 230 -19.22 -15.61 -18.57
CA ALA A 230 -18.23 -15.62 -19.64
C ALA A 230 -17.08 -16.63 -19.41
N GLY A 231 -17.03 -17.28 -18.25
CA GLY A 231 -16.02 -18.28 -17.86
C GLY A 231 -14.72 -17.68 -17.35
N GLY A 232 -14.67 -16.37 -17.05
CA GLY A 232 -13.58 -15.69 -16.39
C GLY A 232 -13.63 -15.81 -14.86
N LEU A 233 -12.58 -15.38 -14.17
CA LEU A 233 -12.51 -15.33 -12.72
C LEU A 233 -12.43 -13.87 -12.22
N CYS A 234 -12.90 -13.66 -11.00
CA CYS A 234 -12.96 -12.35 -10.37
C CYS A 234 -11.85 -12.20 -9.32
N TYR A 235 -10.93 -11.26 -9.56
CA TYR A 235 -9.89 -10.88 -8.63
C TYR A 235 -10.27 -9.59 -7.90
N TYR A 236 -10.19 -9.62 -6.57
CA TYR A 236 -10.43 -8.47 -5.70
C TYR A 236 -9.12 -7.79 -5.30
N ASP A 237 -8.97 -6.53 -5.64
CA ASP A 237 -7.91 -5.69 -5.09
C ASP A 237 -8.32 -5.24 -3.68
N GLY A 238 -7.70 -5.85 -2.68
CA GLY A 238 -8.00 -5.62 -1.27
C GLY A 238 -7.23 -4.44 -0.65
N ALA A 239 -6.67 -3.54 -1.46
CA ALA A 239 -6.01 -2.34 -0.95
C ALA A 239 -6.96 -1.47 -0.10
N ASN A 240 -8.26 -1.46 -0.46
CA ASN A 240 -9.31 -0.67 0.19
C ASN A 240 -10.17 -1.48 1.19
N LEU A 241 -9.69 -2.63 1.64
CA LEU A 241 -10.44 -3.51 2.56
C LEU A 241 -10.80 -2.83 3.90
N ASN A 242 -10.08 -1.78 4.29
CA ASN A 242 -10.34 -1.01 5.51
C ASN A 242 -11.76 -0.46 5.61
N ALA A 243 -12.41 -0.20 4.47
CA ALA A 243 -13.78 0.30 4.41
C ALA A 243 -14.85 -0.75 4.69
N VAL A 244 -14.53 -2.03 4.53
CA VAL A 244 -15.51 -3.12 4.50
C VAL A 244 -15.18 -4.27 5.44
N MET A 245 -14.02 -4.24 6.08
CA MET A 245 -13.53 -5.27 7.00
C MET A 245 -14.56 -5.57 8.10
N GLY A 246 -15.03 -6.83 8.16
CA GLY A 246 -16.05 -7.25 9.13
C GLY A 246 -17.49 -6.80 8.82
N ILE A 247 -17.72 -6.10 7.71
CA ILE A 247 -19.06 -5.63 7.25
C ILE A 247 -19.55 -6.49 6.09
N VAL A 248 -18.72 -6.64 5.04
CA VAL A 248 -19.00 -7.54 3.91
C VAL A 248 -17.75 -8.34 3.59
N ARG A 249 -17.95 -9.55 3.04
CA ARG A 249 -16.85 -10.43 2.67
C ARG A 249 -16.71 -10.48 1.14
N PRO A 250 -15.53 -10.17 0.58
CA PRO A 250 -15.32 -10.25 -0.88
C PRO A 250 -15.71 -11.59 -1.52
N GLY A 251 -15.43 -12.72 -0.85
CA GLY A 251 -15.84 -14.05 -1.32
C GLY A 251 -17.35 -14.20 -1.48
N ASP A 252 -18.16 -13.56 -0.62
CA ASP A 252 -19.63 -13.59 -0.72
C ASP A 252 -20.15 -12.66 -1.83
N MET A 253 -19.33 -11.73 -2.30
CA MET A 253 -19.64 -10.89 -3.46
C MET A 253 -19.30 -11.56 -4.80
N GLY A 254 -18.77 -12.80 -4.78
CA GLY A 254 -18.43 -13.57 -5.97
C GLY A 254 -16.99 -13.41 -6.44
N PHE A 255 -16.08 -12.92 -5.60
CA PHE A 255 -14.65 -12.89 -5.92
C PHE A 255 -13.99 -14.26 -5.63
N ASP A 256 -13.15 -14.68 -6.56
CA ASP A 256 -12.47 -15.98 -6.54
C ASP A 256 -11.13 -15.93 -5.83
N CYS A 257 -10.47 -14.78 -5.90
CA CYS A 257 -9.23 -14.50 -5.19
C CYS A 257 -9.12 -13.04 -4.79
N ILE A 258 -8.31 -12.78 -3.77
CA ILE A 258 -8.07 -11.46 -3.18
C ILE A 258 -6.60 -11.31 -2.82
N HIS A 259 -6.06 -10.09 -2.99
CA HIS A 259 -4.88 -9.71 -2.22
C HIS A 259 -5.25 -8.72 -1.10
N MET A 260 -4.44 -8.69 -0.07
CA MET A 260 -4.54 -7.72 1.03
C MET A 260 -3.18 -7.13 1.35
N ASN A 261 -3.18 -5.85 1.71
CA ASN A 261 -1.99 -5.17 2.20
C ASN A 261 -2.01 -5.18 3.73
N LEU A 262 -1.15 -5.99 4.36
CA LEU A 262 -1.08 -6.03 5.82
C LEU A 262 -0.65 -4.68 6.40
N HIS A 263 0.15 -3.92 5.64
CA HIS A 263 0.63 -2.59 5.99
C HIS A 263 -0.37 -1.44 5.70
N LYS A 264 -1.62 -1.76 5.35
CA LYS A 264 -2.73 -0.81 5.21
C LYS A 264 -3.82 -1.13 6.23
N THR A 265 -4.75 -2.01 5.87
CA THR A 265 -5.91 -2.39 6.68
C THR A 265 -5.54 -2.93 8.06
N PHE A 266 -4.44 -3.68 8.18
CA PHE A 266 -4.07 -4.40 9.41
C PHE A 266 -2.98 -3.69 10.22
N ALA A 267 -2.85 -2.37 10.08
CA ALA A 267 -2.08 -1.48 10.95
C ALA A 267 -0.61 -1.88 11.15
N THR A 268 0.06 -2.40 10.12
CA THR A 268 1.49 -2.67 10.18
C THR A 268 2.30 -1.58 9.46
N PRO A 269 3.60 -1.38 9.78
CA PRO A 269 4.36 -0.27 9.24
C PRO A 269 4.49 -0.28 7.71
N HIS A 270 4.30 0.88 7.07
CA HIS A 270 4.68 1.12 5.66
C HIS A 270 6.20 1.21 5.46
N GLY A 271 6.86 1.90 6.37
CA GLY A 271 8.32 2.00 6.47
C GLY A 271 9.03 2.62 5.27
N GLY A 272 8.36 3.41 4.46
CA GLY A 272 8.97 4.04 3.28
C GLY A 272 9.36 3.05 2.18
N GLY A 273 8.80 1.85 2.19
CA GLY A 273 9.11 0.75 1.28
C GLY A 273 10.05 -0.30 1.90
N GLY A 274 9.59 -1.51 2.09
CA GLY A 274 10.38 -2.65 2.57
C GLY A 274 9.73 -3.48 3.66
N PRO A 275 9.21 -2.93 4.76
CA PRO A 275 8.64 -3.74 5.84
C PRO A 275 7.18 -4.16 5.61
N GLY A 276 6.63 -3.93 4.43
CA GLY A 276 5.29 -4.36 4.07
C GLY A 276 5.16 -5.87 3.91
N ALA A 277 3.92 -6.35 3.82
CA ALA A 277 3.59 -7.70 3.40
C ALA A 277 2.24 -7.71 2.68
N GLY A 278 2.09 -8.67 1.76
CA GLY A 278 0.82 -9.00 1.14
C GLY A 278 0.32 -10.34 1.66
N ALA A 279 -0.99 -10.51 1.70
CA ALA A 279 -1.62 -11.80 1.83
C ALA A 279 -2.51 -12.04 0.61
N VAL A 280 -2.55 -13.26 0.09
CA VAL A 280 -3.41 -13.63 -1.03
C VAL A 280 -4.29 -14.77 -0.62
N GLY A 281 -5.60 -14.53 -0.66
CA GLY A 281 -6.64 -15.51 -0.38
C GLY A 281 -7.34 -15.97 -1.65
N CYS A 282 -7.91 -17.17 -1.63
CA CYS A 282 -8.68 -17.70 -2.76
C CYS A 282 -9.74 -18.69 -2.32
N LYS A 283 -10.67 -18.94 -3.26
CA LYS A 283 -11.69 -19.97 -3.09
C LYS A 283 -11.06 -21.37 -3.21
N ASP A 284 -11.76 -22.39 -2.71
CA ASP A 284 -11.31 -23.77 -2.57
C ASP A 284 -10.68 -24.35 -3.85
N PHE A 285 -11.31 -24.16 -5.00
CA PHE A 285 -10.84 -24.67 -6.29
C PHE A 285 -9.52 -24.04 -6.76
N LEU A 286 -9.08 -22.93 -6.17
CA LEU A 286 -7.80 -22.26 -6.45
C LEU A 286 -6.69 -22.63 -5.44
N ILE A 287 -7.02 -23.27 -4.31
CA ILE A 287 -6.03 -23.68 -3.29
C ILE A 287 -4.87 -24.50 -3.87
N PRO A 288 -5.09 -25.45 -4.81
CA PRO A 288 -3.99 -26.22 -5.40
C PRO A 288 -2.94 -25.37 -6.14
N TYR A 289 -3.26 -24.12 -6.48
CA TYR A 289 -2.37 -23.19 -7.20
C TYR A 289 -1.70 -22.15 -6.28
N LEU A 290 -2.02 -22.14 -4.98
CA LEU A 290 -1.38 -21.24 -4.04
C LEU A 290 0.13 -21.49 -3.97
N PRO A 291 0.96 -20.41 -3.89
CA PRO A 291 2.39 -20.56 -3.68
C PRO A 291 2.69 -21.31 -2.39
N HIS A 292 3.54 -22.32 -2.49
CA HIS A 292 4.04 -23.07 -1.34
C HIS A 292 5.47 -22.68 -1.00
N SER A 293 5.80 -22.69 0.28
CA SER A 293 7.19 -22.57 0.72
C SER A 293 7.92 -23.86 0.30
N ALA A 294 9.01 -23.74 -0.44
CA ALA A 294 9.84 -24.87 -0.80
C ALA A 294 10.46 -25.52 0.45
N SER A 295 9.72 -26.45 1.07
CA SER A 295 10.37 -27.59 1.67
C SER A 295 10.68 -28.55 0.52
N ALA A 296 11.85 -29.20 0.53
CA ALA A 296 12.38 -30.02 -0.56
C ALA A 296 11.50 -31.20 -1.00
N GLU A 297 10.27 -31.29 -0.56
CA GLU A 297 9.34 -32.41 -0.76
C GLU A 297 8.17 -32.09 -1.71
N GLU A 298 8.00 -30.83 -2.16
CA GLU A 298 6.88 -30.44 -3.02
C GLU A 298 7.37 -29.88 -4.36
N GLU A 299 7.67 -30.77 -5.31
CA GLU A 299 7.97 -30.38 -6.69
C GLU A 299 6.68 -29.88 -7.39
N GLY A 300 6.79 -28.78 -8.12
CA GLY A 300 5.76 -28.33 -9.06
C GLY A 300 4.91 -27.15 -8.61
N HIS A 301 5.13 -26.58 -7.43
CA HIS A 301 4.38 -25.41 -6.96
C HIS A 301 5.11 -24.08 -7.26
N ILE A 302 4.32 -23.04 -7.55
CA ILE A 302 4.88 -21.69 -7.70
C ILE A 302 5.38 -21.20 -6.34
N GLN A 303 6.55 -20.60 -6.37
CA GLN A 303 7.10 -19.82 -5.28
C GLN A 303 7.30 -18.38 -5.76
N VAL A 304 6.63 -17.42 -5.10
CA VAL A 304 6.71 -16.00 -5.45
C VAL A 304 7.73 -15.25 -4.60
N ARG A 305 8.05 -15.78 -3.41
CA ARG A 305 9.07 -15.26 -2.50
C ARG A 305 9.64 -16.37 -1.63
N SER A 306 10.83 -16.13 -1.07
CA SER A 306 11.47 -17.03 -0.11
C SER A 306 10.65 -17.24 1.15
N PHE A 307 10.69 -18.44 1.69
CA PHE A 307 10.10 -18.86 2.96
C PHE A 307 8.56 -18.70 2.98
N MET A 308 8.03 -18.36 4.14
CA MET A 308 6.60 -18.15 4.40
C MET A 308 6.21 -16.67 4.34
N GLY A 309 7.00 -15.85 3.63
CA GLY A 309 6.81 -14.41 3.53
C GLY A 309 7.37 -13.63 4.73
N ASN A 310 6.77 -12.51 5.06
CA ASN A 310 7.24 -11.58 6.10
C ASN A 310 6.60 -11.92 7.45
N PHE A 311 7.10 -12.98 8.11
CA PHE A 311 6.50 -13.55 9.32
C PHE A 311 6.21 -12.51 10.41
N LEU A 312 7.16 -11.64 10.75
CA LEU A 312 6.96 -10.65 11.81
C LEU A 312 5.90 -9.59 11.45
N VAL A 313 5.63 -9.35 10.17
CA VAL A 313 4.50 -8.50 9.76
C VAL A 313 3.18 -9.24 9.97
N VAL A 314 3.14 -10.54 9.72
CA VAL A 314 1.95 -11.37 10.02
C VAL A 314 1.68 -11.41 11.53
N VAL A 315 2.73 -11.48 12.37
CA VAL A 315 2.58 -11.38 13.84
C VAL A 315 1.91 -10.07 14.23
N ARG A 316 2.36 -8.93 13.68
CA ARG A 316 1.75 -7.61 13.94
C ARG A 316 0.29 -7.56 13.52
N ALA A 317 0.00 -8.00 12.29
CA ALA A 317 -1.37 -8.02 11.77
C ALA A 317 -2.30 -8.91 12.60
N LEU A 318 -1.83 -10.08 13.03
CA LEU A 318 -2.58 -10.96 13.93
C LEU A 318 -2.80 -10.32 15.29
N THR A 319 -1.78 -9.66 15.87
CA THR A 319 -1.91 -8.93 17.14
C THR A 319 -2.96 -7.84 17.04
N TYR A 320 -2.96 -7.06 15.95
CA TYR A 320 -3.98 -6.06 15.66
C TYR A 320 -5.40 -6.68 15.62
N LEU A 321 -5.59 -7.78 14.90
CA LEU A 321 -6.87 -8.48 14.83
C LEU A 321 -7.34 -9.00 16.19
N LEU A 322 -6.43 -9.58 16.98
CA LEU A 322 -6.73 -10.08 18.32
C LEU A 322 -7.07 -8.93 19.29
N THR A 323 -6.41 -7.78 19.14
CA THR A 323 -6.67 -6.59 19.97
C THR A 323 -8.05 -5.99 19.68
N LEU A 324 -8.42 -5.89 18.41
CA LEU A 324 -9.75 -5.39 18.01
C LEU A 324 -10.85 -6.41 18.36
N GLY A 325 -10.61 -7.68 18.12
CA GLY A 325 -11.60 -8.74 18.30
C GLY A 325 -12.83 -8.58 17.41
N ARG A 326 -13.84 -9.41 17.68
CA ARG A 326 -15.07 -9.50 16.88
C ARG A 326 -15.83 -8.16 16.76
N GLN A 327 -15.78 -7.34 17.79
CA GLN A 327 -16.52 -6.06 17.82
C GLN A 327 -15.69 -4.94 17.19
N GLY A 328 -14.42 -4.82 17.53
CA GLY A 328 -13.57 -3.73 17.05
C GLY A 328 -13.25 -3.79 15.55
N ILE A 329 -13.24 -4.97 14.93
CA ILE A 329 -13.00 -5.11 13.48
C ILE A 329 -14.04 -4.35 12.66
N PRO A 330 -15.37 -4.61 12.78
CA PRO A 330 -16.37 -3.83 12.06
C PRO A 330 -16.45 -2.37 12.52
N GLU A 331 -16.20 -2.07 13.79
CA GLU A 331 -16.15 -0.69 14.29
C GLU A 331 -15.05 0.13 13.63
N ALA A 332 -13.88 -0.46 13.40
CA ALA A 332 -12.79 0.20 12.68
C ALA A 332 -13.22 0.60 11.26
N ALA A 333 -13.86 -0.32 10.52
CA ALA A 333 -14.37 -0.03 9.17
C ALA A 333 -15.46 1.05 9.18
N GLN A 334 -16.40 0.97 10.12
CA GLN A 334 -17.47 1.97 10.26
C GLN A 334 -16.92 3.37 10.58
N ASN A 335 -15.95 3.46 11.50
CA ASN A 335 -15.33 4.72 11.86
C ASN A 335 -14.47 5.29 10.72
N ALA A 336 -13.79 4.45 9.93
CA ALA A 336 -13.07 4.91 8.74
C ALA A 336 -14.02 5.57 7.73
N VAL A 337 -15.17 4.95 7.48
CA VAL A 337 -16.22 5.50 6.59
C VAL A 337 -16.84 6.76 7.19
N LEU A 338 -17.12 6.77 8.49
CA LEU A 338 -17.67 7.93 9.19
C LEU A 338 -16.72 9.15 9.11
N ASN A 339 -15.43 8.95 9.38
CA ASN A 339 -14.42 10.00 9.36
C ASN A 339 -14.25 10.61 7.96
N ALA A 340 -14.24 9.77 6.91
CA ALA A 340 -14.16 10.24 5.52
C ALA A 340 -15.37 11.10 5.15
N ASN A 341 -16.58 10.64 5.47
CA ASN A 341 -17.80 11.40 5.20
C ASN A 341 -17.88 12.68 6.05
N TYR A 342 -17.43 12.64 7.31
CA TYR A 342 -17.36 13.82 8.15
C TYR A 342 -16.45 14.89 7.54
N LEU A 343 -15.21 14.53 7.20
CA LEU A 343 -14.27 15.47 6.60
C LEU A 343 -14.76 15.99 5.23
N GLN A 344 -15.32 15.12 4.39
CA GLN A 344 -15.95 15.54 3.12
C GLN A 344 -17.06 16.57 3.36
N ALA A 345 -17.96 16.30 4.32
CA ALA A 345 -19.05 17.22 4.66
C ALA A 345 -18.53 18.57 5.18
N ARG A 346 -17.45 18.57 5.98
CA ARG A 346 -16.80 19.79 6.48
C ARG A 346 -16.19 20.63 5.36
N LEU A 347 -15.82 20.04 4.23
CA LEU A 347 -15.22 20.72 3.09
C LEU A 347 -16.23 21.16 2.02
N ARG A 348 -17.49 20.71 2.11
CA ARG A 348 -18.56 21.16 1.20
C ARG A 348 -18.73 22.68 1.20
N GLY A 349 -18.98 23.22 0.01
CA GLY A 349 -19.11 24.68 -0.20
C GLY A 349 -17.77 25.42 -0.31
N THR A 350 -16.64 24.72 -0.07
CA THR A 350 -15.30 25.23 -0.33
C THR A 350 -14.67 24.47 -1.49
N TYR A 351 -14.53 23.16 -1.34
CA TYR A 351 -13.99 22.28 -2.38
C TYR A 351 -15.12 21.49 -3.05
N THR A 352 -14.90 21.11 -4.30
CA THR A 352 -15.83 20.27 -5.06
C THR A 352 -15.37 18.81 -4.96
N PRO A 353 -16.17 17.90 -4.36
CA PRO A 353 -15.87 16.48 -4.45
C PRO A 353 -16.06 15.99 -5.88
N ALA A 354 -15.20 15.08 -6.36
CA ALA A 354 -15.32 14.50 -7.69
C ALA A 354 -16.68 13.79 -7.88
N TYR A 355 -17.20 13.21 -6.81
CA TYR A 355 -18.54 12.64 -6.78
C TYR A 355 -19.25 13.15 -5.51
N ASP A 356 -20.29 13.97 -5.67
CA ASP A 356 -21.06 14.54 -4.55
C ASP A 356 -22.08 13.54 -4.00
N ARG A 357 -21.56 12.53 -3.29
CA ARG A 357 -22.36 11.50 -2.64
C ARG A 357 -21.66 11.00 -1.38
N ILE A 358 -22.32 10.13 -0.60
CA ILE A 358 -21.69 9.41 0.49
C ILE A 358 -20.55 8.57 -0.05
N CYS A 359 -19.35 8.76 0.50
CA CYS A 359 -18.16 8.00 0.18
C CYS A 359 -17.98 6.84 1.18
N MET A 360 -17.07 5.94 0.85
CA MET A 360 -16.58 4.94 1.78
C MET A 360 -15.44 5.54 2.65
N HIS A 361 -14.31 4.90 2.80
CA HIS A 361 -13.22 5.33 3.69
C HIS A 361 -12.35 6.48 3.16
N GLU A 362 -12.49 6.84 1.90
CA GLU A 362 -11.75 7.90 1.21
C GLU A 362 -12.65 8.66 0.24
N PHE A 363 -12.21 9.85 -0.17
CA PHE A 363 -12.88 10.66 -1.18
C PHE A 363 -11.87 11.48 -1.97
N VAL A 364 -12.28 11.94 -3.16
CA VAL A 364 -11.45 12.73 -4.06
C VAL A 364 -12.06 14.11 -4.23
N LEU A 365 -11.23 15.14 -4.09
CA LEU A 365 -11.56 16.53 -4.43
C LEU A 365 -11.03 16.83 -5.84
N ASP A 366 -11.85 17.48 -6.65
CA ASP A 366 -11.47 18.03 -7.95
C ASP A 366 -11.10 19.51 -7.80
N LEU A 367 -9.83 19.84 -7.99
CA LEU A 367 -9.30 21.19 -7.89
C LEU A 367 -9.19 21.90 -9.25
N SER A 368 -9.76 21.33 -10.32
CA SER A 368 -9.68 21.91 -11.67
C SER A 368 -10.27 23.33 -11.73
N GLY A 369 -11.38 23.57 -11.01
CA GLY A 369 -12.00 24.89 -10.87
C GLY A 369 -11.05 25.89 -10.20
N LEU A 370 -10.49 25.52 -9.05
CA LEU A 370 -9.55 26.34 -8.31
C LEU A 370 -8.34 26.71 -9.19
N LYS A 371 -7.75 25.72 -9.85
CA LYS A 371 -6.61 25.95 -10.75
C LYS A 371 -6.95 26.87 -11.92
N LYS A 372 -8.13 26.70 -12.51
CA LYS A 372 -8.58 27.56 -13.63
C LYS A 372 -8.73 29.02 -13.20
N GLU A 373 -9.21 29.27 -12.00
CA GLU A 373 -9.50 30.62 -11.49
C GLU A 373 -8.28 31.33 -10.90
N THR A 374 -7.39 30.58 -10.23
CA THR A 374 -6.28 31.15 -9.45
C THR A 374 -4.90 30.77 -9.96
N GLY A 375 -4.78 29.76 -10.81
CA GLY A 375 -3.50 29.16 -11.19
C GLY A 375 -2.97 28.14 -10.19
N VAL A 376 -3.53 28.06 -8.98
CA VAL A 376 -3.06 27.16 -7.91
C VAL A 376 -3.48 25.72 -8.18
N SER A 377 -2.52 24.83 -8.32
CA SER A 377 -2.70 23.42 -8.61
C SER A 377 -2.88 22.55 -7.35
N ALA A 378 -3.29 21.30 -7.53
CA ALA A 378 -3.31 20.30 -6.44
C ALA A 378 -1.92 20.15 -5.79
N LEU A 379 -0.82 20.24 -6.58
CA LEU A 379 0.53 20.22 -6.05
C LEU A 379 0.82 21.42 -5.13
N ASP A 380 0.34 22.60 -5.48
CA ASP A 380 0.56 23.81 -4.67
C ASP A 380 -0.16 23.71 -3.33
N VAL A 381 -1.41 23.21 -3.33
CA VAL A 381 -2.16 22.94 -2.10
C VAL A 381 -1.45 21.89 -1.25
N ALA A 382 -0.99 20.80 -1.86
CA ALA A 382 -0.28 19.73 -1.17
C ALA A 382 1.05 20.22 -0.53
N LYS A 383 1.81 21.05 -1.24
CA LYS A 383 3.03 21.66 -0.71
C LYS A 383 2.76 22.64 0.42
N SER A 384 1.66 23.39 0.35
CA SER A 384 1.26 24.31 1.40
C SER A 384 0.78 23.57 2.67
N LEU A 385 0.18 22.40 2.54
CA LEU A 385 -0.19 21.54 3.70
C LEU A 385 1.02 21.13 4.53
N ILE A 386 2.18 20.95 3.91
CA ILE A 386 3.42 20.61 4.62
C ILE A 386 3.80 21.70 5.62
N ASP A 387 3.68 22.98 5.23
CA ASP A 387 3.97 24.12 6.10
C ASP A 387 3.01 24.21 7.29
N GLU A 388 1.82 23.66 7.16
CA GLU A 388 0.78 23.59 8.21
C GLU A 388 0.88 22.29 9.06
N GLY A 389 1.92 21.49 8.86
CA GLY A 389 2.15 20.25 9.64
C GLY A 389 1.24 19.08 9.27
N ILE A 390 0.60 19.12 8.10
CA ILE A 390 -0.24 18.04 7.57
C ILE A 390 0.51 17.34 6.43
N HIS A 391 0.58 16.02 6.47
CA HIS A 391 1.11 15.27 5.34
C HIS A 391 0.22 15.46 4.10
N PRO A 392 0.79 15.73 2.92
CA PRO A 392 -0.01 15.89 1.71
C PRO A 392 -0.87 14.67 1.40
N PRO A 393 -2.14 14.86 1.01
CA PRO A 393 -2.95 13.81 0.39
C PRO A 393 -2.36 13.31 -0.93
N THR A 394 -2.89 12.22 -1.46
CA THR A 394 -2.48 11.73 -2.79
C THR A 394 -2.96 12.68 -3.88
N MET A 395 -2.03 13.07 -4.75
CA MET A 395 -2.28 14.03 -5.84
C MET A 395 -2.35 13.32 -7.19
N TYR A 396 -3.14 13.90 -8.13
CA TYR A 396 -3.22 13.46 -9.53
C TYR A 396 -3.61 11.99 -9.71
N PHE A 397 -4.28 11.44 -8.72
CA PHE A 397 -4.79 10.08 -8.72
C PHE A 397 -6.16 10.04 -8.02
N PRO A 398 -7.15 9.25 -8.53
CA PRO A 398 -7.10 8.45 -9.76
C PRO A 398 -7.11 9.30 -11.04
N LEU A 399 -6.59 8.76 -12.16
CA LEU A 399 -6.38 9.51 -13.40
C LEU A 399 -7.66 10.03 -14.06
N ILE A 400 -8.82 9.49 -13.69
CA ILE A 400 -10.14 9.94 -14.17
C ILE A 400 -10.57 11.28 -13.57
N VAL A 401 -9.89 11.77 -12.54
CA VAL A 401 -10.15 13.08 -11.91
C VAL A 401 -8.95 14.00 -12.15
N HIS A 402 -9.19 15.11 -12.86
CA HIS A 402 -8.16 16.13 -13.08
C HIS A 402 -7.89 16.93 -11.79
N GLU A 403 -6.63 17.33 -11.58
CA GLU A 403 -6.23 18.05 -10.36
C GLU A 403 -6.76 17.38 -9.08
N ALA A 404 -6.72 16.05 -9.06
CA ALA A 404 -7.22 15.25 -7.94
C ALA A 404 -6.40 15.48 -6.66
N LEU A 405 -7.11 15.58 -5.55
CA LEU A 405 -6.56 15.51 -4.21
C LEU A 405 -7.38 14.47 -3.42
N MET A 406 -6.79 13.31 -3.15
CA MET A 406 -7.46 12.17 -2.51
C MET A 406 -7.12 12.10 -1.04
N LEU A 407 -8.14 12.07 -0.18
CA LEU A 407 -8.01 12.05 1.26
C LEU A 407 -8.59 10.77 1.86
N GLU A 408 -7.80 10.11 2.70
CA GLU A 408 -8.19 8.97 3.52
C GLU A 408 -7.85 9.27 4.99
N PRO A 409 -8.83 9.71 5.82
CA PRO A 409 -8.56 10.10 7.20
C PRO A 409 -8.19 8.93 8.12
N THR A 410 -8.66 7.72 7.82
CA THR A 410 -8.66 6.52 8.65
C THR A 410 -9.55 6.61 9.90
N GLU A 411 -9.74 5.47 10.56
CA GLU A 411 -10.51 5.38 11.82
C GLU A 411 -9.76 5.87 13.04
N THR A 412 -8.43 6.06 12.93
CA THR A 412 -7.57 6.37 14.07
C THR A 412 -7.53 7.86 14.42
N GLU A 413 -8.14 8.71 13.58
CA GLU A 413 -8.18 10.14 13.79
C GLU A 413 -9.42 10.57 14.59
N GLY A 414 -9.21 11.49 15.54
CA GLY A 414 -10.30 12.08 16.32
C GLY A 414 -10.96 13.26 15.61
N PRO A 415 -12.18 13.65 16.03
CA PRO A 415 -12.91 14.78 15.43
C PRO A 415 -12.13 16.10 15.42
N GLU A 416 -11.33 16.36 16.46
CA GLU A 416 -10.53 17.59 16.59
C GLU A 416 -9.45 17.68 15.51
N VAL A 417 -8.84 16.54 15.14
CA VAL A 417 -7.85 16.47 14.07
C VAL A 417 -8.49 16.71 12.71
N LEU A 418 -9.68 16.13 12.49
CA LEU A 418 -10.44 16.30 11.26
C LEU A 418 -10.97 17.74 11.10
N ASP A 419 -11.43 18.36 12.20
CA ASP A 419 -11.84 19.77 12.20
C ASP A 419 -10.68 20.70 11.88
N HIS A 420 -9.52 20.47 12.51
CA HIS A 420 -8.31 21.24 12.21
C HIS A 420 -7.89 21.09 10.74
N ALA A 421 -7.87 19.87 10.21
CA ALA A 421 -7.56 19.61 8.81
C ALA A 421 -8.54 20.33 7.86
N ALA A 422 -9.83 20.33 8.17
CA ALA A 422 -10.83 21.04 7.39
C ALA A 422 -10.62 22.56 7.43
N GLU A 423 -10.26 23.13 8.59
CA GLU A 423 -9.96 24.56 8.75
C GLU A 423 -8.72 24.96 7.94
N VAL A 424 -7.64 24.17 8.00
CA VAL A 424 -6.42 24.38 7.21
C VAL A 424 -6.73 24.33 5.71
N LEU A 425 -7.42 23.30 5.23
CA LEU A 425 -7.82 23.21 3.82
C LEU A 425 -8.65 24.41 3.36
N ARG A 426 -9.62 24.86 4.17
CA ARG A 426 -10.42 26.06 3.86
C ARG A 426 -9.59 27.36 3.87
N MET A 427 -8.62 27.45 4.77
CA MET A 427 -7.65 28.55 4.79
C MET A 427 -6.82 28.58 3.50
N LEU A 428 -6.29 27.43 3.08
CA LEU A 428 -5.52 27.30 1.83
C LEU A 428 -6.35 27.62 0.60
N TYR A 429 -7.62 27.22 0.57
CA TYR A 429 -8.54 27.59 -0.50
C TYR A 429 -8.68 29.11 -0.63
N ARG A 430 -8.89 29.83 0.48
CA ARG A 430 -8.95 31.30 0.47
C ARG A 430 -7.61 31.90 0.06
N ARG A 431 -6.49 31.39 0.59
CA ARG A 431 -5.13 31.84 0.23
C ARG A 431 -4.86 31.70 -1.27
N ALA A 432 -5.43 30.69 -1.92
CA ALA A 432 -5.29 30.53 -3.38
C ALA A 432 -5.84 31.71 -4.18
N TYR A 433 -6.89 32.38 -3.67
CA TYR A 433 -7.42 33.63 -4.28
C TYR A 433 -6.68 34.87 -3.82
N ASP A 434 -6.30 34.95 -2.53
CA ASP A 434 -5.73 36.15 -1.93
C ASP A 434 -4.24 36.29 -2.23
N ASP A 435 -3.47 35.20 -2.23
CA ASP A 435 -2.01 35.19 -2.43
C ASP A 435 -1.55 33.88 -3.08
N PRO A 436 -1.84 33.67 -4.38
CA PRO A 436 -1.41 32.48 -5.12
C PRO A 436 0.10 32.31 -5.19
N GLU A 437 0.86 33.41 -5.19
CA GLU A 437 2.34 33.37 -5.28
C GLU A 437 2.96 32.72 -4.04
N ALA A 438 2.42 32.97 -2.86
CA ALA A 438 2.86 32.28 -1.64
C ALA A 438 2.63 30.76 -1.75
N MET A 439 1.55 30.32 -2.37
CA MET A 439 1.28 28.88 -2.57
C MET A 439 2.20 28.27 -3.63
N HIS A 440 2.54 29.00 -4.69
CA HIS A 440 3.51 28.54 -5.69
C HIS A 440 4.92 28.40 -5.09
N GLY A 441 5.27 29.22 -4.09
CA GLY A 441 6.54 29.15 -3.37
C GLY A 441 6.63 28.06 -2.30
N ALA A 442 5.50 27.49 -1.86
CA ALA A 442 5.49 26.48 -0.79
C ALA A 442 6.25 25.18 -1.17
N PRO A 443 6.85 24.47 -0.17
CA PRO A 443 6.85 24.73 1.25
C PRO A 443 7.89 25.79 1.65
N HIS A 444 7.57 26.62 2.65
CA HIS A 444 8.44 27.72 3.13
C HIS A 444 9.25 27.34 4.38
N HIS A 445 8.73 26.40 5.19
CA HIS A 445 9.29 26.08 6.50
C HIS A 445 10.05 24.75 6.54
N MET A 446 10.24 24.11 5.38
CA MET A 446 10.93 22.83 5.27
C MET A 446 12.41 23.01 4.91
N PRO A 447 13.31 22.09 5.34
CA PRO A 447 14.72 22.11 4.98
C PRO A 447 14.98 22.01 3.48
N ILE A 448 14.03 21.45 2.73
CA ILE A 448 14.07 21.26 1.28
C ILE A 448 12.79 21.86 0.70
N GLY A 449 12.94 22.75 -0.26
CA GLY A 449 11.84 23.31 -1.05
C GLY A 449 11.40 22.34 -2.17
N ARG A 450 10.99 22.88 -3.30
CA ARG A 450 10.61 22.08 -4.48
C ARG A 450 11.84 21.54 -5.17
N PRO A 451 12.05 20.21 -5.27
CA PRO A 451 13.15 19.65 -6.04
C PRO A 451 12.93 19.86 -7.55
N ASP A 452 14.02 19.95 -8.30
CA ASP A 452 13.99 19.89 -9.76
C ASP A 452 13.79 18.43 -10.21
N GLU A 453 12.53 18.02 -10.32
CA GLU A 453 12.14 16.65 -10.65
C GLU A 453 12.60 16.25 -12.06
N VAL A 454 12.61 17.21 -13.01
CA VAL A 454 13.05 16.96 -14.39
C VAL A 454 14.54 16.66 -14.42
N LYS A 455 15.35 17.45 -13.70
CA LYS A 455 16.79 17.21 -13.57
C LYS A 455 17.07 15.89 -12.84
N ALA A 456 16.33 15.60 -11.77
CA ALA A 456 16.47 14.35 -11.03
C ALA A 456 16.18 13.12 -11.89
N ALA A 457 15.15 13.19 -12.75
CA ALA A 457 14.79 12.09 -13.64
C ALA A 457 15.77 11.94 -14.83
N ARG A 458 16.20 13.05 -15.45
CA ARG A 458 17.06 13.02 -16.64
C ARG A 458 18.55 12.88 -16.34
N HIS A 459 18.98 13.38 -15.20
CA HIS A 459 20.40 13.44 -14.79
C HIS A 459 20.56 12.98 -13.33
N PRO A 460 20.20 11.74 -12.99
CA PRO A 460 20.23 11.27 -11.60
C PRO A 460 21.68 11.21 -11.09
N VAL A 461 21.90 11.77 -9.90
CA VAL A 461 23.16 11.63 -9.16
C VAL A 461 23.04 10.45 -8.20
N LEU A 462 23.54 9.28 -8.61
CA LEU A 462 23.36 8.01 -7.90
C LEU A 462 24.39 7.75 -6.80
N ARG A 463 25.47 8.56 -6.75
CA ARG A 463 26.56 8.39 -5.78
C ARG A 463 26.98 9.74 -5.23
N TRP A 464 27.14 9.77 -3.91
CA TRP A 464 27.82 10.91 -3.30
C TRP A 464 29.29 10.96 -3.75
N LYS A 465 29.79 12.17 -4.02
CA LYS A 465 31.20 12.44 -4.30
C LYS A 465 31.67 13.53 -3.37
N ARG A 466 32.87 13.38 -2.82
CA ARG A 466 33.52 14.46 -2.10
C ARG A 466 33.72 15.63 -3.05
N ALA A 467 33.33 16.83 -2.62
CA ALA A 467 33.59 18.09 -3.35
C ALA A 467 35.08 18.45 -3.38
#